data_c1170252cee70f0f6ceb039c09d47ee4
#
_entry.id   c1170252cee70f0f6ceb039c09d47ee4
#
_cell.length_a   1.000
_cell.length_b   1.000
_cell.length_c   1.000
_cell.angle_alpha   90.00
_cell.angle_beta   90.00
_cell.angle_gamma   90.00
#
_symmetry.space_group_name_H-M   'P 1'
#
loop_
_entity.id
_entity.type
_entity.pdbx_description
1 polymer ?
#
loop_
_entity_poly.entity_id
_entity_poly.type
_entity_poly.pdbx_seq_one_letter_code
_entity_poly.pdbx_strand_id
1 'polypeptide(L)'
;MVGPWRFHGHAIVSADDRIAGADGLTPQALRNEADWARFQAALDRAAVTVLGRFGHEANPNLKRRNRLVLSSTARGLERRADAWWWNPAETDLADALVHAAPDGGIVVVPGGRRVFDLFLGVGYDAFDLARAERVTIPDGVPIFSAVAPGITAADLLVRHGLVAEVTEVIDTAADISLARWVCRAVP
;
A
#
# COMPACT_ATOMS: atom_id res chain seq x y z
N MET A 1 13.81 11.98 -3.70
CA MET A 1 13.40 11.64 -2.32
C MET A 1 12.63 12.79 -1.73
N VAL A 2 11.48 12.50 -1.13
CA VAL A 2 10.61 13.53 -0.50
C VAL A 2 10.96 13.59 0.99
N GLY A 3 11.85 14.49 1.39
CA GLY A 3 12.19 14.76 2.80
C GLY A 3 12.70 13.54 3.60
N PRO A 4 12.49 13.52 4.93
CA PRO A 4 12.98 12.45 5.82
C PRO A 4 12.07 11.21 5.86
N TRP A 5 11.13 11.08 4.94
CA TRP A 5 10.18 9.97 4.89
C TRP A 5 10.66 8.85 3.96
N ARG A 6 10.29 7.60 4.32
CA ARG A 6 10.52 6.39 3.53
C ARG A 6 9.18 5.73 3.22
N PHE A 7 8.87 5.54 1.95
CA PHE A 7 7.59 5.01 1.49
C PHE A 7 7.64 3.50 1.32
N HIS A 8 6.91 2.79 2.18
CA HIS A 8 6.83 1.33 2.17
C HIS A 8 5.42 0.89 1.77
N GLY A 9 5.29 0.29 0.59
CA GLY A 9 4.06 -0.37 0.16
C GLY A 9 3.90 -1.73 0.85
N HIS A 10 2.66 -2.14 1.10
CA HIS A 10 2.34 -3.47 1.60
C HIS A 10 1.02 -3.95 1.02
N ALA A 11 1.03 -5.08 0.34
CA ALA A 11 -0.16 -5.68 -0.26
C ALA A 11 -0.06 -7.20 -0.33
N ILE A 12 -1.23 -7.87 -0.25
CA ILE A 12 -1.42 -9.22 -0.74
C ILE A 12 -2.28 -9.18 -2.01
N VAL A 13 -1.86 -9.92 -3.03
CA VAL A 13 -2.56 -10.01 -4.32
C VAL A 13 -2.87 -11.47 -4.66
N SER A 14 -3.86 -11.65 -5.52
CA SER A 14 -4.10 -12.92 -6.22
C SER A 14 -3.03 -13.20 -7.29
N ALA A 15 -3.03 -14.39 -7.88
CA ALA A 15 -2.13 -14.77 -8.97
C ALA A 15 -2.27 -13.85 -10.21
N ASP A 16 -3.44 -13.23 -10.39
CA ASP A 16 -3.73 -12.26 -11.47
C ASP A 16 -3.66 -10.79 -11.01
N ASP A 17 -2.89 -10.50 -9.93
CA ASP A 17 -2.58 -9.16 -9.40
C ASP A 17 -3.79 -8.35 -8.91
N ARG A 18 -4.80 -9.02 -8.31
CA ARG A 18 -5.99 -8.36 -7.74
C ARG A 18 -5.86 -8.24 -6.22
N ILE A 19 -6.28 -7.09 -5.67
CA ILE A 19 -6.30 -6.80 -4.23
C ILE A 19 -7.71 -6.92 -3.63
N ALA A 20 -8.73 -6.89 -4.48
CA ALA A 20 -10.13 -6.91 -4.05
C ALA A 20 -11.02 -7.51 -5.15
N GLY A 21 -12.22 -7.92 -4.78
CA GLY A 21 -13.29 -8.25 -5.73
C GLY A 21 -13.81 -7.03 -6.47
N ALA A 22 -14.74 -7.23 -7.40
CA ALA A 22 -15.40 -6.15 -8.15
C ALA A 22 -16.19 -5.18 -7.23
N ASP A 23 -16.59 -5.64 -6.05
CA ASP A 23 -17.23 -4.85 -4.99
C ASP A 23 -16.24 -3.97 -4.19
N GLY A 24 -14.95 -4.10 -4.45
CA GLY A 24 -13.87 -3.38 -3.75
C GLY A 24 -13.50 -3.96 -2.39
N LEU A 25 -14.09 -5.08 -1.98
CA LEU A 25 -13.77 -5.75 -0.72
C LEU A 25 -12.67 -6.81 -0.90
N THR A 26 -11.83 -6.97 0.13
CA THR A 26 -10.82 -8.04 0.12
C THR A 26 -11.49 -9.40 0.31
N PRO A 27 -11.41 -10.32 -0.68
CA PRO A 27 -12.03 -11.63 -0.58
C PRO A 27 -11.41 -12.47 0.53
N GLN A 28 -12.21 -13.41 1.07
CA GLN A 28 -11.72 -14.33 2.10
C GLN A 28 -10.48 -15.12 1.62
N ALA A 29 -10.40 -15.45 0.34
CA ALA A 29 -9.29 -16.19 -0.27
C ALA A 29 -7.94 -15.44 -0.23
N LEU A 30 -7.94 -14.11 -0.07
CA LEU A 30 -6.74 -13.31 0.12
C LEU A 30 -6.42 -13.04 1.61
N ARG A 31 -7.25 -13.51 2.54
CA ARG A 31 -6.97 -13.31 3.97
C ARG A 31 -6.04 -14.41 4.47
N ASN A 32 -4.84 -14.04 4.84
CA ASN A 32 -3.81 -14.94 5.33
C ASN A 32 -3.21 -14.43 6.65
N GLU A 33 -3.08 -15.31 7.64
CA GLU A 33 -2.61 -14.93 8.98
C GLU A 33 -1.13 -14.53 8.99
N ALA A 34 -0.29 -15.21 8.21
CA ALA A 34 1.15 -14.91 8.14
C ALA A 34 1.40 -13.54 7.49
N ASP A 35 0.70 -13.22 6.38
CA ASP A 35 0.74 -11.89 5.77
C ASP A 35 0.17 -10.84 6.72
N TRP A 36 -0.97 -11.10 7.34
CA TRP A 36 -1.60 -10.18 8.29
C TRP A 36 -0.71 -9.83 9.48
N ALA A 37 0.00 -10.79 10.06
CA ALA A 37 0.93 -10.54 11.17
C ALA A 37 2.07 -9.61 10.73
N ARG A 38 2.65 -9.83 9.54
CA ARG A 38 3.70 -8.97 8.94
C ARG A 38 3.18 -7.57 8.68
N PHE A 39 1.99 -7.46 8.11
CA PHE A 39 1.32 -6.20 7.87
C PHE A 39 1.06 -5.42 9.16
N GLN A 40 0.52 -6.07 10.20
CA GLN A 40 0.32 -5.44 11.50
C GLN A 40 1.63 -4.93 12.12
N ALA A 41 2.70 -5.71 12.03
CA ALA A 41 4.02 -5.31 12.49
C ALA A 41 4.59 -4.11 11.69
N ALA A 42 4.32 -4.01 10.38
CA ALA A 42 4.68 -2.84 9.58
C ALA A 42 3.91 -1.60 10.03
N LEU A 43 2.59 -1.72 10.24
CA LEU A 43 1.75 -0.62 10.74
C LEU A 43 2.14 -0.14 12.15
N ASP A 44 2.61 -1.05 13.02
CA ASP A 44 3.02 -0.70 14.39
C ASP A 44 4.36 0.09 14.40
N ARG A 45 5.16 0.01 13.33
CA ARG A 45 6.41 0.77 13.15
C ARG A 45 6.25 2.04 12.32
N ALA A 46 5.08 2.26 11.73
CA ALA A 46 4.84 3.38 10.85
C ALA A 46 4.76 4.72 11.62
N ALA A 47 5.44 5.74 11.13
CA ALA A 47 5.21 7.13 11.56
C ALA A 47 3.81 7.59 11.16
N VAL A 48 3.36 7.19 9.96
CA VAL A 48 2.01 7.42 9.46
C VAL A 48 1.62 6.34 8.46
N THR A 49 0.33 6.00 8.42
CA THR A 49 -0.26 5.09 7.41
C THR A 49 -1.07 5.93 6.42
N VAL A 50 -0.76 5.83 5.12
CA VAL A 50 -1.51 6.53 4.07
C VAL A 50 -2.44 5.56 3.36
N LEU A 51 -3.74 5.80 3.44
CA LEU A 51 -4.77 4.93 2.88
C LEU A 51 -5.92 5.73 2.27
N GLY A 52 -6.69 5.11 1.39
CA GLY A 52 -7.87 5.72 0.81
C GLY A 52 -9.04 5.78 1.78
N ARG A 53 -9.99 6.71 1.55
CA ARG A 53 -11.19 6.89 2.35
C ARG A 53 -11.95 5.59 2.60
N PHE A 54 -12.20 4.79 1.56
CA PHE A 54 -12.92 3.52 1.68
C PHE A 54 -12.22 2.55 2.65
N GLY A 55 -10.88 2.40 2.52
CA GLY A 55 -10.10 1.57 3.44
C GLY A 55 -10.13 2.07 4.89
N HIS A 56 -10.15 3.39 5.08
CA HIS A 56 -10.26 3.99 6.42
C HIS A 56 -11.63 3.72 7.04
N GLU A 57 -12.71 3.93 6.30
CA GLU A 57 -14.10 3.72 6.76
C GLU A 57 -14.40 2.24 7.04
N ALA A 58 -13.86 1.33 6.22
CA ALA A 58 -14.03 -0.12 6.39
C ALA A 58 -13.21 -0.72 7.54
N ASN A 59 -12.18 -0.01 8.03
CA ASN A 59 -11.27 -0.53 9.06
C ASN A 59 -11.13 0.45 10.23
N PRO A 60 -11.93 0.28 11.30
CA PRO A 60 -11.86 1.12 12.49
C PRO A 60 -10.44 1.23 13.05
N ASN A 61 -10.04 2.45 13.43
CA ASN A 61 -8.69 2.71 13.95
C ASN A 61 -8.57 2.41 15.45
N LEU A 62 -8.86 1.16 15.84
CA LEU A 62 -8.90 0.76 17.26
C LEU A 62 -7.56 0.95 17.99
N LYS A 63 -6.45 0.77 17.28
CA LYS A 63 -5.10 1.00 17.82
C LYS A 63 -4.67 2.48 17.80
N ARG A 64 -5.53 3.38 17.35
CA ARG A 64 -5.26 4.83 17.23
C ARG A 64 -3.96 5.16 16.50
N ARG A 65 -3.60 4.35 15.49
CA ARG A 65 -2.44 4.59 14.64
C ARG A 65 -2.61 5.90 13.89
N ASN A 66 -1.51 6.60 13.67
CA ASN A 66 -1.53 7.83 12.90
C ASN A 66 -1.89 7.53 11.43
N ARG A 67 -2.90 8.20 10.90
CA ARG A 67 -3.42 7.99 9.54
C ARG A 67 -3.49 9.29 8.76
N LEU A 68 -3.09 9.22 7.50
CA LEU A 68 -3.31 10.23 6.48
C LEU A 68 -4.26 9.63 5.43
N VAL A 69 -5.50 10.11 5.39
CA VAL A 69 -6.57 9.56 4.57
C VAL A 69 -6.69 10.36 3.26
N LEU A 70 -6.37 9.71 2.15
CA LEU A 70 -6.50 10.29 0.82
C LEU A 70 -7.99 10.38 0.44
N SER A 71 -8.45 11.61 0.14
CA SER A 71 -9.84 11.89 -0.21
C SER A 71 -9.99 13.15 -1.03
N SER A 72 -10.65 13.05 -2.18
CA SER A 72 -11.00 14.21 -3.01
C SER A 72 -12.08 15.11 -2.40
N THR A 73 -12.68 14.72 -1.27
CA THR A 73 -13.69 15.52 -0.56
C THR A 73 -13.12 16.30 0.62
N ALA A 74 -11.85 16.10 0.94
CA ALA A 74 -11.16 16.94 1.92
C ALA A 74 -10.83 18.32 1.31
N ARG A 75 -10.81 19.36 2.13
CA ARG A 75 -10.36 20.70 1.73
C ARG A 75 -8.89 20.83 2.08
N GLY A 76 -8.03 20.62 1.08
CA GLY A 76 -6.59 20.59 1.29
C GLY A 76 -6.17 19.51 2.27
N LEU A 77 -5.70 19.93 3.45
CA LEU A 77 -5.34 19.08 4.58
C LEU A 77 -6.19 19.43 5.80
N GLU A 78 -6.94 18.47 6.32
CA GLU A 78 -7.84 18.65 7.45
C GLU A 78 -7.55 17.65 8.57
N ARG A 79 -7.58 18.09 9.83
CA ARG A 79 -7.61 17.17 10.98
C ARG A 79 -9.06 16.83 11.31
N ARG A 80 -9.42 15.55 11.24
CA ARG A 80 -10.71 15.02 11.71
C ARG A 80 -10.45 14.09 12.91
N ALA A 81 -11.48 13.60 13.59
CA ALA A 81 -11.44 12.97 14.91
C ALA A 81 -10.23 11.99 15.13
N ASP A 82 -9.93 11.11 14.19
CA ASP A 82 -8.93 10.04 14.35
C ASP A 82 -7.87 9.99 13.25
N ALA A 83 -7.89 10.93 12.27
CA ALA A 83 -6.99 10.95 11.14
C ALA A 83 -6.77 12.36 10.57
N TRP A 84 -5.68 12.55 9.84
CA TRP A 84 -5.52 13.61 8.87
C TRP A 84 -6.23 13.20 7.57
N TRP A 85 -6.95 14.15 6.95
CA TRP A 85 -7.60 13.96 5.65
C TRP A 85 -6.94 14.88 4.64
N TRP A 86 -6.57 14.33 3.50
CA TRP A 86 -5.73 14.99 2.53
C TRP A 86 -6.29 14.88 1.12
N ASN A 87 -6.43 16.03 0.45
CA ASN A 87 -6.76 16.15 -0.96
C ASN A 87 -5.48 16.45 -1.75
N PRO A 88 -4.94 15.49 -2.51
CA PRO A 88 -3.69 15.69 -3.27
C PRO A 88 -3.83 16.69 -4.43
N ALA A 89 -5.05 17.07 -4.83
CA ALA A 89 -5.27 18.12 -5.81
C ALA A 89 -5.13 19.54 -5.24
N GLU A 90 -5.13 19.69 -3.91
CA GLU A 90 -5.13 21.00 -3.23
C GLU A 90 -3.91 21.20 -2.30
N THR A 91 -3.25 20.14 -1.89
CA THR A 91 -2.11 20.18 -0.99
C THR A 91 -1.08 19.16 -1.40
N ASP A 92 0.19 19.56 -1.48
CA ASP A 92 1.29 18.67 -1.82
C ASP A 92 1.53 17.62 -0.73
N LEU A 93 2.08 16.45 -1.15
CA LEU A 93 2.37 15.34 -0.23
C LEU A 93 3.35 15.76 0.87
N ALA A 94 4.38 16.54 0.53
CA ALA A 94 5.38 16.99 1.50
C ALA A 94 4.74 17.85 2.61
N ASP A 95 3.86 18.79 2.24
CA ASP A 95 3.14 19.63 3.19
C ASP A 95 2.20 18.80 4.08
N ALA A 96 1.50 17.81 3.50
CA ALA A 96 0.65 16.91 4.27
C ALA A 96 1.47 16.07 5.27
N LEU A 97 2.65 15.60 4.88
CA LEU A 97 3.53 14.79 5.73
C LEU A 97 4.22 15.60 6.84
N VAL A 98 4.57 16.87 6.60
CA VAL A 98 5.07 17.77 7.66
C VAL A 98 4.10 17.86 8.84
N HIS A 99 2.79 17.81 8.56
CA HIS A 99 1.76 17.83 9.62
C HIS A 99 1.48 16.45 10.19
N ALA A 100 1.43 15.41 9.33
CA ALA A 100 1.06 14.07 9.75
C ALA A 100 2.21 13.28 10.40
N ALA A 101 3.46 13.52 9.98
CA ALA A 101 4.66 12.85 10.48
C ALA A 101 5.85 13.83 10.49
N PRO A 102 5.84 14.86 11.35
CA PRO A 102 6.82 15.95 11.35
C PRO A 102 8.26 15.47 11.57
N ASP A 103 8.45 14.41 12.33
CA ASP A 103 9.76 13.83 12.63
C ASP A 103 10.29 12.91 11.51
N GLY A 104 9.55 12.77 10.39
CA GLY A 104 9.88 11.82 9.33
C GLY A 104 9.57 10.39 9.70
N GLY A 105 10.27 9.44 9.07
CA GLY A 105 10.16 8.01 9.34
C GLY A 105 9.42 7.22 8.27
N ILE A 106 8.96 6.01 8.62
CA ILE A 106 8.33 5.10 7.66
C ILE A 106 6.86 5.51 7.43
N VAL A 107 6.54 5.76 6.18
CA VAL A 107 5.17 5.98 5.69
C VAL A 107 4.70 4.66 5.09
N VAL A 108 3.81 3.96 5.77
CA VAL A 108 3.24 2.69 5.27
C VAL A 108 2.05 2.99 4.36
N VAL A 109 2.06 2.38 3.17
CA VAL A 109 1.02 2.53 2.14
C VAL A 109 0.34 1.17 1.91
N PRO A 110 -0.80 0.89 2.58
CA PRO A 110 -1.52 -0.37 2.46
C PRO A 110 -2.59 -0.39 1.35
N GLY A 111 -2.68 0.66 0.58
CA GLY A 111 -3.60 0.74 -0.56
C GLY A 111 -4.88 1.54 -0.27
N GLY A 112 -5.99 1.43 -1.01
CA GLY A 112 -6.27 0.75 -2.27
C GLY A 112 -5.59 1.32 -3.54
N ARG A 113 -6.09 0.84 -4.67
CA ARG A 113 -5.46 1.04 -5.99
C ARG A 113 -5.02 2.49 -6.25
N ARG A 114 -5.88 3.48 -6.04
CA ARG A 114 -5.55 4.90 -6.30
C ARG A 114 -4.40 5.39 -5.42
N VAL A 115 -4.30 4.89 -4.18
CA VAL A 115 -3.20 5.24 -3.28
C VAL A 115 -1.92 4.57 -3.75
N PHE A 116 -1.98 3.29 -4.15
CA PHE A 116 -0.85 2.58 -4.72
C PHE A 116 -0.34 3.27 -6.00
N ASP A 117 -1.24 3.66 -6.92
CA ASP A 117 -0.86 4.39 -8.14
C ASP A 117 -0.17 5.73 -7.84
N LEU A 118 -0.71 6.50 -6.88
CA LEU A 118 -0.11 7.76 -6.48
C LEU A 118 1.32 7.55 -5.99
N PHE A 119 1.53 6.59 -5.08
CA PHE A 119 2.85 6.33 -4.53
C PHE A 119 3.79 5.61 -5.50
N LEU A 120 3.28 4.90 -6.50
CA LEU A 120 4.09 4.39 -7.59
C LEU A 120 4.72 5.55 -8.37
N GLY A 121 3.98 6.65 -8.58
CA GLY A 121 4.50 7.88 -9.19
C GLY A 121 5.44 8.68 -8.30
N VAL A 122 5.23 8.70 -6.98
CA VAL A 122 6.13 9.34 -6.00
C VAL A 122 7.45 8.59 -5.87
N GLY A 123 7.40 7.26 -5.93
CA GLY A 123 8.50 6.32 -5.73
C GLY A 123 8.42 5.63 -4.37
N TYR A 124 8.44 4.30 -4.36
CA TYR A 124 8.59 3.50 -3.14
C TYR A 124 10.06 3.29 -2.81
N ASP A 125 10.43 3.38 -1.53
CA ASP A 125 11.73 2.91 -1.03
C ASP A 125 11.73 1.38 -0.87
N ALA A 126 10.59 0.81 -0.46
CA ALA A 126 10.37 -0.64 -0.41
C ALA A 126 8.90 -1.00 -0.66
N PHE A 127 8.65 -2.22 -1.12
CA PHE A 127 7.32 -2.77 -1.30
C PHE A 127 7.30 -4.26 -0.92
N ASP A 128 6.52 -4.62 0.09
CA ASP A 128 6.27 -6.00 0.47
C ASP A 128 5.03 -6.49 -0.28
N LEU A 129 5.21 -7.33 -1.30
CA LEU A 129 4.17 -7.87 -2.16
C LEU A 129 3.99 -9.36 -1.87
N ALA A 130 2.96 -9.71 -1.12
CA ALA A 130 2.53 -11.10 -0.96
C ALA A 130 1.63 -11.52 -2.12
N ARG A 131 1.72 -12.79 -2.51
CA ARG A 131 0.94 -13.36 -3.60
C ARG A 131 0.32 -14.69 -3.20
N ALA A 132 -1.00 -14.80 -3.37
CA ALA A 132 -1.74 -16.05 -3.25
C ALA A 132 -1.72 -16.77 -4.61
N GLU A 133 -0.77 -17.68 -4.78
CA GLU A 133 -0.41 -18.29 -6.07
C GLU A 133 -1.54 -19.12 -6.70
N ARG A 134 -2.47 -19.63 -5.88
CA ARG A 134 -3.61 -20.46 -6.33
C ARG A 134 -4.93 -19.70 -6.42
N VAL A 135 -4.93 -18.40 -6.12
CA VAL A 135 -6.14 -17.58 -6.12
C VAL A 135 -6.17 -16.68 -7.34
N THR A 136 -7.25 -16.73 -8.10
CA THR A 136 -7.54 -15.74 -9.15
C THR A 136 -8.84 -15.02 -8.81
N ILE A 137 -8.95 -13.74 -9.18
CA ILE A 137 -10.13 -12.90 -8.94
C ILE A 137 -10.51 -12.23 -10.27
N PRO A 138 -11.17 -12.95 -11.18
CA PRO A 138 -11.63 -12.37 -12.43
C PRO A 138 -12.48 -11.12 -12.17
N ASP A 139 -12.28 -10.07 -12.95
CA ASP A 139 -12.95 -8.76 -12.81
C ASP A 139 -12.66 -8.03 -11.49
N GLY A 140 -11.74 -8.54 -10.66
CA GLY A 140 -11.31 -7.92 -9.43
C GLY A 140 -10.54 -6.63 -9.65
N VAL A 141 -10.39 -5.84 -8.58
CA VAL A 141 -9.64 -4.59 -8.57
C VAL A 141 -8.15 -4.88 -8.63
N PRO A 142 -7.42 -4.47 -9.68
CA PRO A 142 -5.98 -4.66 -9.76
C PRO A 142 -5.26 -3.79 -8.72
N ILE A 143 -4.06 -4.24 -8.31
CA ILE A 143 -3.24 -3.47 -7.34
C ILE A 143 -2.81 -2.11 -7.90
N PHE A 144 -2.43 -2.05 -9.17
CA PHE A 144 -2.14 -0.82 -9.90
C PHE A 144 -3.06 -0.72 -11.13
N SER A 145 -3.44 0.49 -11.50
CA SER A 145 -4.33 0.73 -12.65
C SER A 145 -3.74 0.27 -13.98
N ALA A 146 -2.41 0.21 -14.10
CA ALA A 146 -1.70 -0.21 -15.30
C ALA A 146 -1.52 -1.74 -15.42
N VAL A 147 -1.97 -2.54 -14.45
CA VAL A 147 -1.99 -4.01 -14.57
C VAL A 147 -2.99 -4.41 -15.66
N ALA A 148 -2.50 -5.15 -16.65
CA ALA A 148 -3.23 -5.57 -17.84
C ALA A 148 -2.68 -6.91 -18.36
N PRO A 149 -3.31 -7.59 -19.31
CA PRO A 149 -2.72 -8.76 -19.94
C PRO A 149 -1.30 -8.48 -20.43
N GLY A 150 -0.33 -9.24 -19.93
CA GLY A 150 1.11 -9.06 -20.21
C GLY A 150 1.81 -7.95 -19.44
N ILE A 151 1.16 -7.28 -18.49
CA ILE A 151 1.76 -6.28 -17.59
C ILE A 151 1.37 -6.63 -16.16
N THR A 152 2.31 -7.16 -15.40
CA THR A 152 2.12 -7.59 -14.01
C THR A 152 2.44 -6.46 -13.01
N ALA A 153 2.05 -6.66 -11.76
CA ALA A 153 2.47 -5.79 -10.65
C ALA A 153 4.01 -5.75 -10.51
N ALA A 154 4.67 -6.89 -10.68
CA ALA A 154 6.13 -6.99 -10.67
C ALA A 154 6.78 -6.16 -11.78
N ASP A 155 6.26 -6.23 -13.01
CA ASP A 155 6.76 -5.41 -14.13
C ASP A 155 6.65 -3.91 -13.82
N LEU A 156 5.57 -3.49 -13.18
CA LEU A 156 5.37 -2.09 -12.80
C LEU A 156 6.34 -1.65 -11.71
N LEU A 157 6.59 -2.49 -10.69
CA LEU A 157 7.61 -2.21 -9.68
C LEU A 157 8.99 -2.06 -10.29
N VAL A 158 9.36 -2.98 -11.22
CA VAL A 158 10.64 -2.89 -11.98
C VAL A 158 10.72 -1.60 -12.79
N ARG A 159 9.68 -1.23 -13.53
CA ARG A 159 9.64 0.02 -14.32
C ARG A 159 9.81 1.28 -13.47
N HIS A 160 9.41 1.21 -12.19
CA HIS A 160 9.58 2.29 -11.22
C HIS A 160 10.86 2.14 -10.36
N GLY A 161 11.83 1.34 -10.81
CA GLY A 161 13.16 1.29 -10.23
C GLY A 161 13.32 0.38 -9.01
N LEU A 162 12.31 -0.46 -8.70
CA LEU A 162 12.46 -1.45 -7.64
C LEU A 162 12.99 -2.77 -8.19
N VAL A 163 13.71 -3.48 -7.34
CA VAL A 163 14.20 -4.85 -7.61
C VAL A 163 13.77 -5.78 -6.49
N ALA A 164 13.41 -7.02 -6.84
CA ALA A 164 13.14 -8.03 -5.84
C ALA A 164 14.45 -8.43 -5.14
N GLU A 165 14.52 -8.25 -3.82
CA GLU A 165 15.65 -8.56 -2.99
C GLU A 165 15.56 -9.98 -2.43
N VAL A 166 14.41 -10.33 -1.87
CA VAL A 166 14.12 -11.63 -1.27
C VAL A 166 12.71 -12.05 -1.69
N THR A 167 12.57 -13.32 -2.00
CA THR A 167 11.26 -13.98 -2.14
C THR A 167 11.23 -15.19 -1.24
N GLU A 168 10.23 -15.31 -0.39
CA GLU A 168 10.03 -16.40 0.55
C GLU A 168 8.60 -16.94 0.50
N VAL A 169 8.42 -18.24 0.80
CA VAL A 169 7.09 -18.80 1.04
C VAL A 169 6.73 -18.55 2.51
N ILE A 170 5.69 -17.76 2.76
CA ILE A 170 5.25 -17.39 4.11
C ILE A 170 4.13 -18.29 4.64
N ASP A 171 3.43 -18.99 3.74
CA ASP A 171 2.44 -20.01 4.07
C ASP A 171 2.44 -21.10 2.98
N THR A 172 3.02 -22.25 3.31
CA THR A 172 3.12 -23.38 2.37
C THR A 172 1.76 -24.03 2.10
N ALA A 173 0.87 -24.08 3.09
CA ALA A 173 -0.44 -24.72 2.95
C ALA A 173 -1.37 -23.93 2.02
N ALA A 174 -1.37 -22.60 2.17
CA ALA A 174 -2.14 -21.68 1.33
C ALA A 174 -1.41 -21.28 0.04
N ASP A 175 -0.14 -21.67 -0.14
CA ASP A 175 0.73 -21.29 -1.25
C ASP A 175 0.85 -19.76 -1.39
N ILE A 176 1.24 -19.11 -0.28
CA ILE A 176 1.48 -17.67 -0.24
C ILE A 176 2.96 -17.41 -0.29
N SER A 177 3.41 -16.72 -1.32
CA SER A 177 4.76 -16.17 -1.42
C SER A 177 4.77 -14.68 -1.01
N LEU A 178 5.92 -14.20 -0.54
CA LEU A 178 6.18 -12.78 -0.28
C LEU A 178 7.47 -12.38 -0.99
N ALA A 179 7.38 -11.38 -1.85
CA ALA A 179 8.54 -10.72 -2.44
C ALA A 179 8.73 -9.35 -1.80
N ARG A 180 9.94 -9.12 -1.25
CA ARG A 180 10.37 -7.79 -0.84
C ARG A 180 11.06 -7.10 -2.00
N TRP A 181 10.52 -5.98 -2.40
CA TRP A 181 11.06 -5.10 -3.42
C TRP A 181 11.71 -3.89 -2.77
N VAL A 182 12.87 -3.46 -3.27
CA VAL A 182 13.58 -2.29 -2.76
C VAL A 182 14.00 -1.38 -3.90
N CYS A 183 14.01 -0.08 -3.65
CA CYS A 183 14.55 0.86 -4.60
C CYS A 183 16.06 0.62 -4.76
N ARG A 184 16.52 0.43 -6.00
CA ARG A 184 17.95 0.31 -6.28
C ARG A 184 18.57 1.69 -6.10
N ALA A 185 19.48 1.84 -5.15
CA ALA A 185 20.33 3.02 -5.11
C ALA A 185 21.07 3.13 -6.46
N VAL A 186 20.81 4.21 -7.20
CA VAL A 186 21.65 4.53 -8.37
C VAL A 186 23.03 4.90 -7.81
N PRO A 187 24.12 4.22 -8.23
CA PRO A 187 25.46 4.52 -7.76
C PRO A 187 25.90 5.94 -8.14
#